data_5982826248fe2d07321c451376459ba1
#
_entry.id   5982826248fe2d07321c451376459ba1
#
_cell.length_a   1.000
_cell.length_b   1.000
_cell.length_c   1.000
_cell.angle_alpha   90.00
_cell.angle_beta   90.00
_cell.angle_gamma   90.00
#
_symmetry.space_group_name_H-M   'P 1'
#
loop_
_entity.id
_entity.type
_entity.pdbx_description
1 polymer ?
#
loop_
_entity_poly.entity_id
_entity_poly.type
_entity_poly.pdbx_seq_one_letter_code
_entity_poly.pdbx_strand_id
1 'polypeptide(L)'
;MKQKVLLMILDGWGIGNRSKGDVISTVHPAYISAMTEKYPHAQLHTDGENVGLPDGQMGNSEVGHLNIGAGRVVYQDLVKINRACKDGSIMENAEVKAAFEYAKAKGVNVHFMGLVSDGGVHSSIDHLYKLCDIAKTYGIEHTYVHCSMDGRDTDPHSGKGFIEALERHTAQSTGVVASIIGRYYAMDRDKRWERVKVAYDQLVNGVGEPATDMVAAMQKSYDADVTDEFVKPIVRVDAEGKAVGTIRPGDMVIFFNYRNDRAKELTVVLTQEDMPAEGMHTLPLYYCCMTPYDAKFQGLHILFDKENVQNTIGEYVSSLGLSQLRIAETEKYAHVTFFLNGGREEKFAGEDRILVASPKVATYDLQPEMSAYEVKDKLVEALDSQKYDFICLNFANGDMVGHTGVYDAIVKAVKAVDECVGEVVEAAKRNGYEVVQIADHGNADNAINADGTPNTAHSLNPVPIVVVSDRVKTVHDGVLADVAPTVLKLMGLEQPAEMTGKVLVELK
;
A
#
# COMPACT_ATOMS: atom_id res chain seq x y z
N MET A 1 -22.78 30.21 -8.62
CA MET A 1 -23.16 28.98 -9.36
C MET A 1 -22.12 27.92 -9.08
N LYS A 2 -22.52 26.70 -8.83
CA LYS A 2 -21.55 25.59 -8.72
C LYS A 2 -20.94 25.38 -10.10
N GLN A 3 -19.59 25.25 -10.15
CA GLN A 3 -18.84 25.04 -11.39
C GLN A 3 -18.73 23.56 -11.68
N LYS A 4 -18.85 23.17 -12.93
CA LYS A 4 -18.65 21.79 -13.39
C LYS A 4 -17.17 21.53 -13.63
N VAL A 5 -16.68 20.36 -13.23
CA VAL A 5 -15.26 19.98 -13.36
C VAL A 5 -15.10 18.61 -13.98
N LEU A 6 -14.20 18.52 -14.95
CA LEU A 6 -13.66 17.29 -15.52
C LEU A 6 -12.27 17.04 -14.95
N LEU A 7 -12.10 15.95 -14.19
CA LEU A 7 -10.81 15.40 -13.79
C LEU A 7 -10.37 14.38 -14.87
N MET A 8 -9.29 14.69 -15.58
CA MET A 8 -8.76 13.89 -16.66
C MET A 8 -7.41 13.31 -16.26
N ILE A 9 -7.33 12.00 -16.12
CA ILE A 9 -6.13 11.27 -15.72
C ILE A 9 -5.49 10.64 -16.96
N LEU A 10 -4.28 11.05 -17.29
CA LEU A 10 -3.47 10.45 -18.34
C LEU A 10 -2.53 9.43 -17.69
N ASP A 11 -2.97 8.16 -17.65
CA ASP A 11 -2.27 7.10 -16.93
C ASP A 11 -0.87 6.88 -17.50
N GLY A 12 0.14 6.83 -16.61
CA GLY A 12 1.52 6.64 -17.01
C GLY A 12 2.20 7.87 -17.69
N TRP A 13 1.66 9.07 -17.53
CA TRP A 13 2.14 10.29 -18.17
C TRP A 13 3.02 11.12 -17.24
N GLY A 14 4.30 10.75 -17.10
CA GLY A 14 5.27 11.46 -16.26
C GLY A 14 5.95 12.64 -16.94
N ILE A 15 6.67 13.41 -16.14
CA ILE A 15 7.57 14.48 -16.60
C ILE A 15 8.99 13.91 -16.63
N GLY A 16 9.45 13.49 -17.80
CA GLY A 16 10.74 12.86 -17.99
C GLY A 16 11.91 13.85 -18.09
N ASN A 17 13.06 13.31 -18.43
CA ASN A 17 14.33 14.03 -18.49
C ASN A 17 14.68 14.59 -19.87
N ARG A 18 13.76 14.53 -20.82
CA ARG A 18 13.93 14.94 -22.24
C ARG A 18 14.99 14.13 -23.00
N SER A 19 15.39 12.97 -22.49
CA SER A 19 16.22 12.02 -23.24
C SER A 19 15.40 11.29 -24.31
N LYS A 20 16.09 10.46 -25.13
CA LYS A 20 15.40 9.60 -26.10
C LYS A 20 14.38 8.65 -25.42
N GLY A 21 14.65 8.23 -24.18
CA GLY A 21 13.76 7.37 -23.41
C GLY A 21 12.48 8.06 -22.93
N ASP A 22 12.46 9.39 -22.89
CA ASP A 22 11.29 10.20 -22.63
C ASP A 22 10.48 10.36 -23.92
N VAL A 23 9.57 9.38 -24.16
CA VAL A 23 8.77 9.34 -25.38
C VAL A 23 7.83 10.54 -25.46
N ILE A 24 7.31 11.00 -24.33
CA ILE A 24 6.38 12.14 -24.28
C ILE A 24 7.08 13.39 -24.82
N SER A 25 8.26 13.70 -24.30
CA SER A 25 9.02 14.87 -24.78
C SER A 25 9.49 14.71 -26.23
N THR A 26 9.84 13.49 -26.66
CA THR A 26 10.28 13.20 -28.02
C THR A 26 9.16 13.37 -29.04
N VAL A 27 7.93 12.99 -28.69
CA VAL A 27 6.75 13.13 -29.57
C VAL A 27 6.32 14.58 -29.69
N HIS A 28 6.57 15.41 -28.68
CA HIS A 28 6.05 16.80 -28.60
C HIS A 28 4.53 16.86 -28.84
N PRO A 29 3.71 16.29 -27.93
CA PRO A 29 2.25 16.23 -28.06
C PRO A 29 1.68 17.66 -28.21
N ALA A 30 1.10 17.95 -29.37
CA ALA A 30 0.81 19.33 -29.79
C ALA A 30 -0.28 19.98 -28.94
N TYR A 31 -1.37 19.25 -28.65
CA TYR A 31 -2.50 19.79 -27.89
C TYR A 31 -2.17 19.93 -26.41
N ILE A 32 -1.52 18.94 -25.83
CA ILE A 32 -1.14 18.97 -24.41
C ILE A 32 -0.06 20.03 -24.17
N SER A 33 0.92 20.18 -25.08
CA SER A 33 1.95 21.22 -24.98
C SER A 33 1.33 22.61 -25.04
N ALA A 34 0.48 22.88 -26.04
CA ALA A 34 -0.21 24.16 -26.18
C ALA A 34 -1.10 24.48 -24.97
N MET A 35 -1.77 23.49 -24.43
CA MET A 35 -2.58 23.62 -23.21
C MET A 35 -1.71 23.97 -22.00
N THR A 36 -0.58 23.29 -21.83
CA THR A 36 0.37 23.53 -20.73
C THR A 36 1.00 24.92 -20.83
N GLU A 37 1.35 25.39 -22.03
CA GLU A 37 1.88 26.75 -22.24
C GLU A 37 0.84 27.83 -21.91
N LYS A 38 -0.43 27.56 -22.19
CA LYS A 38 -1.51 28.54 -22.07
C LYS A 38 -2.09 28.67 -20.67
N TYR A 39 -2.18 27.56 -19.93
CA TYR A 39 -2.88 27.49 -18.66
C TYR A 39 -1.94 27.28 -17.46
N PRO A 40 -2.34 27.71 -16.26
CA PRO A 40 -1.57 27.46 -15.05
C PRO A 40 -1.31 25.97 -14.85
N HIS A 41 -0.09 25.62 -14.54
CA HIS A 41 0.37 24.24 -14.37
C HIS A 41 1.46 24.15 -13.31
N ALA A 42 1.66 22.93 -12.82
CA ALA A 42 2.67 22.56 -11.84
C ALA A 42 2.94 21.06 -11.93
N GLN A 43 3.56 20.47 -10.93
CA GLN A 43 3.85 19.04 -10.88
C GLN A 43 3.37 18.41 -9.59
N LEU A 44 3.07 17.11 -9.66
CA LEU A 44 2.67 16.28 -8.52
C LEU A 44 3.70 15.16 -8.32
N HIS A 45 4.12 14.95 -7.06
CA HIS A 45 4.92 13.79 -6.69
C HIS A 45 4.01 12.58 -6.48
N THR A 46 4.41 11.43 -7.05
CA THR A 46 3.57 10.22 -7.12
C THR A 46 4.29 8.96 -6.64
N ASP A 47 5.43 9.11 -6.00
CA ASP A 47 6.31 8.05 -5.53
C ASP A 47 6.44 8.02 -4.00
N GLY A 48 6.90 6.93 -3.47
CA GLY A 48 7.26 6.76 -2.07
C GLY A 48 6.19 7.25 -1.10
N GLU A 49 6.59 7.89 -0.02
CA GLU A 49 5.67 8.38 1.03
C GLU A 49 4.69 9.46 0.54
N ASN A 50 4.95 10.09 -0.61
CA ASN A 50 4.00 11.03 -1.23
C ASN A 50 2.65 10.38 -1.57
N VAL A 51 2.63 9.06 -1.75
CA VAL A 51 1.43 8.26 -2.00
C VAL A 51 1.23 7.13 -0.99
N GLY A 52 1.93 7.16 0.13
CA GLY A 52 1.81 6.18 1.21
C GLY A 52 2.58 4.88 0.98
N LEU A 53 3.51 4.86 0.05
CA LEU A 53 4.43 3.74 -0.22
C LEU A 53 5.78 3.95 0.50
N PRO A 54 6.62 2.90 0.66
CA PRO A 54 7.99 3.08 1.13
C PRO A 54 8.80 4.04 0.23
N ASP A 55 9.75 4.74 0.83
CA ASP A 55 10.66 5.64 0.10
C ASP A 55 11.37 4.91 -1.05
N GLY A 56 11.48 5.60 -2.20
CA GLY A 56 12.11 5.07 -3.40
C GLY A 56 11.26 4.06 -4.18
N GLN A 57 10.05 3.75 -3.71
CA GLN A 57 9.12 2.90 -4.45
C GLN A 57 8.33 3.73 -5.47
N MET A 58 8.27 3.25 -6.71
CA MET A 58 7.46 3.85 -7.77
C MET A 58 5.98 3.77 -7.43
N GLY A 59 5.23 4.83 -7.77
CA GLY A 59 3.78 4.83 -7.71
C GLY A 59 3.15 3.78 -8.64
N ASN A 60 1.88 3.51 -8.43
CA ASN A 60 1.07 2.65 -9.29
C ASN A 60 -0.35 3.17 -9.37
N SER A 61 -1.13 2.66 -10.33
CA SER A 61 -2.48 3.17 -10.58
C SER A 61 -3.45 2.90 -9.42
N GLU A 62 -3.33 1.78 -8.71
CA GLU A 62 -4.20 1.46 -7.58
C GLU A 62 -4.02 2.48 -6.45
N VAL A 63 -2.79 2.64 -5.99
CA VAL A 63 -2.44 3.58 -4.93
C VAL A 63 -2.67 5.03 -5.38
N GLY A 64 -2.32 5.37 -6.62
CA GLY A 64 -2.52 6.70 -7.18
C GLY A 64 -3.99 7.12 -7.17
N HIS A 65 -4.88 6.30 -7.74
CA HIS A 65 -6.32 6.60 -7.79
C HIS A 65 -6.97 6.61 -6.39
N LEU A 66 -6.49 5.74 -5.49
CA LEU A 66 -6.94 5.75 -4.09
C LEU A 66 -6.63 7.10 -3.41
N ASN A 67 -5.39 7.59 -3.54
CA ASN A 67 -5.00 8.88 -2.97
C ASN A 67 -5.74 10.06 -3.61
N ILE A 68 -5.92 10.03 -4.95
CA ILE A 68 -6.69 11.05 -5.69
C ILE A 68 -8.12 11.13 -5.14
N GLY A 69 -8.80 9.98 -5.02
CA GLY A 69 -10.18 9.93 -4.55
C GLY A 69 -10.35 10.27 -3.08
N ALA A 70 -9.40 9.84 -2.25
CA ALA A 70 -9.43 10.05 -0.81
C ALA A 70 -9.15 11.51 -0.38
N GLY A 71 -8.48 12.30 -1.22
CA GLY A 71 -8.04 13.65 -0.88
C GLY A 71 -7.08 13.71 0.32
N ARG A 72 -6.41 12.61 0.58
CA ARG A 72 -5.39 12.44 1.62
C ARG A 72 -4.42 11.33 1.24
N VAL A 73 -3.22 11.34 1.84
CA VAL A 73 -2.28 10.23 1.68
C VAL A 73 -2.79 9.03 2.47
N VAL A 74 -3.07 7.93 1.76
CA VAL A 74 -3.47 6.65 2.36
C VAL A 74 -2.22 5.78 2.48
N TYR A 75 -1.69 5.67 3.68
CA TYR A 75 -0.46 4.93 3.94
C TYR A 75 -0.70 3.42 3.91
N GLN A 76 0.18 2.69 3.21
CA GLN A 76 0.25 1.23 3.35
C GLN A 76 0.69 0.82 4.76
N ASP A 77 0.32 -0.39 5.18
CA ASP A 77 0.54 -0.86 6.56
C ASP A 77 1.99 -0.70 7.02
N LEU A 78 2.98 -1.09 6.20
CA LEU A 78 4.38 -0.91 6.51
C LEU A 78 4.73 0.55 6.82
N VAL A 79 4.34 1.46 5.96
CA VAL A 79 4.67 2.89 6.09
C VAL A 79 3.93 3.51 7.28
N LYS A 80 2.64 3.16 7.45
CA LYS A 80 1.82 3.60 8.58
C LYS A 80 2.46 3.21 9.91
N ILE A 81 2.87 1.95 10.04
CA ILE A 81 3.50 1.45 11.27
C ILE A 81 4.90 2.04 11.46
N ASN A 82 5.72 2.14 10.38
CA ASN A 82 7.03 2.79 10.43
C ASN A 82 6.93 4.22 10.96
N ARG A 83 5.98 5.00 10.45
CA ARG A 83 5.76 6.38 10.91
C ARG A 83 5.37 6.42 12.38
N ALA A 84 4.41 5.59 12.79
CA ALA A 84 3.98 5.52 14.18
C ALA A 84 5.11 5.10 15.14
N CYS A 85 6.01 4.22 14.70
CA CYS A 85 7.19 3.86 15.47
C CYS A 85 8.20 5.00 15.55
N LYS A 86 8.43 5.71 14.44
CA LYS A 86 9.43 6.78 14.31
C LYS A 86 9.06 8.03 15.09
N ASP A 87 7.81 8.49 14.98
CA ASP A 87 7.32 9.69 15.67
C ASP A 87 6.83 9.41 17.09
N GLY A 88 6.79 8.15 17.51
CA GLY A 88 6.35 7.72 18.83
C GLY A 88 4.83 7.64 19.01
N SER A 89 4.03 7.98 18.01
CA SER A 89 2.55 7.93 18.08
C SER A 89 1.98 6.54 18.33
N ILE A 90 2.76 5.47 18.10
CA ILE A 90 2.40 4.11 18.49
C ILE A 90 2.09 4.00 20.00
N MET A 91 2.72 4.81 20.83
CA MET A 91 2.47 4.88 22.28
C MET A 91 1.09 5.45 22.60
N GLU A 92 0.50 6.22 21.69
CA GLU A 92 -0.84 6.79 21.82
C GLU A 92 -1.94 5.90 21.22
N ASN A 93 -1.56 4.83 20.52
CA ASN A 93 -2.49 3.86 19.97
C ASN A 93 -3.27 3.16 21.10
N ALA A 94 -4.60 3.23 21.05
CA ALA A 94 -5.47 2.74 22.13
C ALA A 94 -5.32 1.23 22.38
N GLU A 95 -5.18 0.44 21.31
CA GLU A 95 -5.02 -1.03 21.42
C GLU A 95 -3.63 -1.40 21.97
N VAL A 96 -2.59 -0.68 21.59
CA VAL A 96 -1.24 -0.85 22.16
C VAL A 96 -1.24 -0.54 23.64
N LYS A 97 -1.82 0.60 24.05
CA LYS A 97 -1.98 0.96 25.48
C LYS A 97 -2.73 -0.13 26.23
N ALA A 98 -3.90 -0.54 25.75
CA ALA A 98 -4.73 -1.55 26.41
C ALA A 98 -3.99 -2.89 26.60
N ALA A 99 -3.23 -3.34 25.59
CA ALA A 99 -2.46 -4.57 25.65
C ALA A 99 -1.38 -4.53 26.75
N PHE A 100 -0.58 -3.47 26.80
CA PHE A 100 0.49 -3.35 27.80
C PHE A 100 -0.04 -3.04 29.20
N GLU A 101 -1.14 -2.29 29.33
CA GLU A 101 -1.83 -2.09 30.58
C GLU A 101 -2.42 -3.41 31.12
N TYR A 102 -3.01 -4.24 30.27
CA TYR A 102 -3.46 -5.58 30.63
C TYR A 102 -2.29 -6.42 31.18
N ALA A 103 -1.20 -6.52 30.42
CA ALA A 103 -0.04 -7.32 30.82
C ALA A 103 0.52 -6.89 32.15
N LYS A 104 0.67 -5.58 32.37
CA LYS A 104 1.15 -4.99 33.62
C LYS A 104 0.19 -5.25 34.78
N ALA A 105 -1.09 -5.01 34.60
CA ALA A 105 -2.11 -5.18 35.65
C ALA A 105 -2.27 -6.63 36.08
N LYS A 106 -2.16 -7.58 35.14
CA LYS A 106 -2.27 -9.02 35.40
C LYS A 106 -0.96 -9.69 35.81
N GLY A 107 0.19 -9.03 35.57
CA GLY A 107 1.51 -9.61 35.84
C GLY A 107 1.80 -10.85 34.98
N VAL A 108 1.27 -10.88 33.76
CA VAL A 108 1.44 -11.99 32.81
C VAL A 108 2.65 -11.78 31.93
N ASN A 109 3.09 -12.85 31.28
CA ASN A 109 4.16 -12.76 30.30
C ASN A 109 3.70 -12.06 29.02
N VAL A 110 4.63 -11.37 28.40
CA VAL A 110 4.46 -10.73 27.08
C VAL A 110 5.28 -11.50 26.05
N HIS A 111 4.64 -11.86 24.96
CA HIS A 111 5.28 -12.58 23.84
C HIS A 111 5.16 -11.78 22.57
N PHE A 112 6.29 -11.52 21.93
CA PHE A 112 6.34 -11.01 20.55
C PHE A 112 6.73 -12.15 19.63
N MET A 113 5.91 -12.43 18.62
CA MET A 113 6.21 -13.45 17.64
C MET A 113 6.05 -12.91 16.22
N GLY A 114 6.87 -13.37 15.30
CA GLY A 114 6.83 -12.94 13.91
C GLY A 114 8.14 -13.15 13.17
N LEU A 115 8.16 -12.71 11.92
CA LEU A 115 9.31 -12.81 11.04
C LEU A 115 10.37 -11.77 11.40
N VAL A 116 11.57 -12.23 11.75
CA VAL A 116 12.68 -11.36 12.18
C VAL A 116 13.64 -11.15 11.03
N SER A 117 13.41 -10.09 10.27
CA SER A 117 14.27 -9.63 9.18
C SER A 117 13.98 -8.17 8.82
N ASP A 118 14.77 -7.60 7.94
CA ASP A 118 14.59 -6.28 7.33
C ASP A 118 14.00 -6.35 5.91
N GLY A 119 13.53 -7.50 5.47
CA GLY A 119 12.98 -7.71 4.14
C GLY A 119 11.74 -6.87 3.81
N GLY A 120 10.99 -6.44 4.82
CA GLY A 120 9.90 -5.48 4.66
C GLY A 120 8.66 -5.99 3.90
N VAL A 121 8.53 -7.32 3.74
CA VAL A 121 7.39 -7.95 3.02
C VAL A 121 6.28 -8.36 3.99
N HIS A 122 6.63 -9.05 5.07
CA HIS A 122 5.67 -9.56 6.06
C HIS A 122 5.71 -8.82 7.38
N SER A 123 6.88 -8.30 7.73
CA SER A 123 7.18 -7.68 9.01
C SER A 123 8.35 -6.71 8.88
N SER A 124 8.66 -6.03 9.96
CA SER A 124 9.89 -5.24 10.09
C SER A 124 10.52 -5.50 11.47
N ILE A 125 11.83 -5.75 11.49
CA ILE A 125 12.58 -5.89 12.73
C ILE A 125 12.54 -4.59 13.57
N ASP A 126 12.42 -3.43 12.94
CA ASP A 126 12.31 -2.14 13.63
C ASP A 126 11.01 -2.02 14.43
N HIS A 127 9.92 -2.63 13.94
CA HIS A 127 8.67 -2.71 14.69
C HIS A 127 8.85 -3.55 15.96
N LEU A 128 9.56 -4.68 15.86
CA LEU A 128 9.89 -5.53 17.01
C LEU A 128 10.74 -4.77 18.03
N TYR A 129 11.77 -4.04 17.60
CA TYR A 129 12.59 -3.21 18.48
C TYR A 129 11.72 -2.20 19.24
N LYS A 130 10.81 -1.52 18.54
CA LYS A 130 9.90 -0.57 19.17
C LYS A 130 8.96 -1.25 20.18
N LEU A 131 8.45 -2.43 19.91
CA LEU A 131 7.63 -3.20 20.86
C LEU A 131 8.41 -3.56 22.13
N CYS A 132 9.68 -3.95 22.01
CA CYS A 132 10.56 -4.17 23.15
C CYS A 132 10.74 -2.88 23.97
N ASP A 133 10.95 -1.74 23.33
CA ASP A 133 11.10 -0.46 24.01
C ASP A 133 9.82 -0.02 24.73
N ILE A 134 8.66 -0.30 24.16
CA ILE A 134 7.35 -0.09 24.79
C ILE A 134 7.22 -0.97 26.04
N ALA A 135 7.53 -2.26 25.94
CA ALA A 135 7.50 -3.19 27.06
C ALA A 135 8.40 -2.71 28.21
N LYS A 136 9.60 -2.19 27.91
CA LYS A 136 10.49 -1.57 28.89
C LYS A 136 9.84 -0.35 29.54
N THR A 137 9.23 0.52 28.77
CA THR A 137 8.57 1.74 29.28
C THR A 137 7.44 1.39 30.26
N TYR A 138 6.67 0.34 29.98
CA TYR A 138 5.65 -0.15 30.88
C TYR A 138 6.18 -0.93 32.09
N GLY A 139 7.48 -1.26 32.11
CA GLY A 139 8.10 -2.04 33.17
C GLY A 139 7.61 -3.48 33.21
N ILE A 140 7.40 -4.08 32.03
CA ILE A 140 7.02 -5.49 31.92
C ILE A 140 8.20 -6.37 32.37
N GLU A 141 7.92 -7.24 33.32
CA GLU A 141 8.97 -8.03 33.98
C GLU A 141 9.47 -9.19 33.09
N HIS A 142 8.55 -9.84 32.35
CA HIS A 142 8.87 -10.97 31.51
C HIS A 142 8.39 -10.73 30.06
N THR A 143 9.34 -10.45 29.16
CA THR A 143 9.10 -10.26 27.73
C THR A 143 9.91 -11.30 26.94
N TYR A 144 9.25 -12.04 26.09
CA TYR A 144 9.85 -13.11 25.29
C TYR A 144 9.65 -12.86 23.80
N VAL A 145 10.66 -13.16 22.99
CA VAL A 145 10.61 -13.01 21.53
C VAL A 145 10.74 -14.39 20.88
N HIS A 146 9.78 -14.72 20.03
CA HIS A 146 9.72 -15.92 19.22
C HIS A 146 10.00 -15.58 17.77
N CYS A 147 11.19 -15.96 17.30
CA CYS A 147 11.74 -15.51 16.03
C CYS A 147 11.46 -16.53 14.91
N SER A 148 10.67 -16.15 13.92
CA SER A 148 10.63 -16.85 12.64
C SER A 148 11.73 -16.30 11.74
N MET A 149 12.53 -17.19 11.12
CA MET A 149 13.64 -16.81 10.25
C MET A 149 13.20 -16.76 8.81
N ASP A 150 13.76 -15.84 8.03
CA ASP A 150 13.31 -15.47 6.70
C ASP A 150 13.94 -16.33 5.59
N GLY A 151 15.02 -15.91 5.01
CA GLY A 151 15.74 -16.61 3.94
C GLY A 151 15.03 -16.64 2.57
N ARG A 152 13.88 -15.95 2.43
CA ARG A 152 13.17 -15.76 1.14
C ARG A 152 13.15 -14.32 0.69
N ASP A 153 12.85 -13.40 1.60
CA ASP A 153 12.81 -11.97 1.35
C ASP A 153 14.15 -11.31 1.71
N THR A 154 15.05 -12.08 2.32
CA THR A 154 16.43 -11.73 2.65
C THR A 154 17.37 -12.88 2.30
N ASP A 155 18.69 -12.63 2.35
CA ASP A 155 19.71 -13.66 2.12
C ASP A 155 19.50 -14.86 3.07
N PRO A 156 19.62 -16.10 2.56
CA PRO A 156 19.38 -17.32 3.35
C PRO A 156 20.28 -17.52 4.58
N HIS A 157 21.36 -16.77 4.70
CA HIS A 157 22.30 -16.82 5.84
C HIS A 157 22.34 -15.52 6.64
N SER A 158 21.38 -14.62 6.44
CA SER A 158 21.33 -13.33 7.15
C SER A 158 20.76 -13.42 8.56
N GLY A 159 20.00 -14.47 8.86
CA GLY A 159 19.23 -14.63 10.10
C GLY A 159 20.09 -14.57 11.38
N LYS A 160 21.29 -15.15 11.35
CA LYS A 160 22.23 -15.05 12.49
C LYS A 160 22.52 -13.59 12.85
N GLY A 161 22.76 -12.74 11.84
CA GLY A 161 23.01 -11.30 12.05
C GLY A 161 21.80 -10.58 12.63
N PHE A 162 20.59 -10.95 12.25
CA PHE A 162 19.35 -10.40 12.82
C PHE A 162 19.18 -10.83 14.30
N ILE A 163 19.47 -12.07 14.66
CA ILE A 163 19.44 -12.51 16.06
C ILE A 163 20.50 -11.78 16.90
N GLU A 164 21.71 -11.61 16.39
CA GLU A 164 22.75 -10.81 17.07
C GLU A 164 22.31 -9.36 17.31
N ALA A 165 21.72 -8.73 16.30
CA ALA A 165 21.21 -7.37 16.39
C ALA A 165 20.05 -7.26 17.39
N LEU A 166 19.14 -8.23 17.38
CA LEU A 166 18.03 -8.29 18.32
C LEU A 166 18.51 -8.46 19.76
N GLU A 167 19.45 -9.36 20.02
CA GLU A 167 19.99 -9.55 21.37
C GLU A 167 20.75 -8.29 21.86
N ARG A 168 21.48 -7.59 20.99
CA ARG A 168 22.06 -6.29 21.34
C ARG A 168 21.00 -5.24 21.70
N HIS A 169 19.89 -5.21 20.96
CA HIS A 169 18.79 -4.27 21.25
C HIS A 169 18.12 -4.61 22.58
N THR A 170 17.75 -5.87 22.81
CA THR A 170 17.06 -6.31 24.02
C THR A 170 17.92 -6.12 25.27
N ALA A 171 19.24 -6.23 25.16
CA ALA A 171 20.18 -5.94 26.26
C ALA A 171 20.14 -4.49 26.75
N GLN A 172 19.77 -3.56 25.86
CA GLN A 172 19.60 -2.13 26.20
C GLN A 172 18.14 -1.78 26.49
N SER A 173 17.20 -2.59 26.02
CA SER A 173 15.76 -2.44 26.17
C SER A 173 15.19 -3.49 27.14
N THR A 174 14.37 -4.39 26.65
CA THR A 174 13.90 -5.58 27.38
C THR A 174 13.58 -6.70 26.39
N GLY A 175 13.50 -7.91 26.86
CA GLY A 175 13.13 -9.08 26.09
C GLY A 175 14.25 -10.13 26.06
N VAL A 176 13.81 -11.37 25.87
CA VAL A 176 14.66 -12.55 25.75
C VAL A 176 14.27 -13.28 24.47
N VAL A 177 15.22 -13.58 23.60
CA VAL A 177 15.00 -14.47 22.45
C VAL A 177 14.74 -15.87 23.00
N ALA A 178 13.47 -16.27 23.04
CA ALA A 178 13.02 -17.53 23.66
C ALA A 178 13.02 -18.69 22.67
N SER A 179 12.78 -18.43 21.39
CA SER A 179 12.77 -19.48 20.38
C SER A 179 13.10 -18.96 18.98
N ILE A 180 13.65 -19.85 18.16
CA ILE A 180 13.95 -19.62 16.74
C ILE A 180 13.41 -20.78 15.92
N ILE A 181 12.79 -20.48 14.77
CA ILE A 181 12.28 -21.47 13.81
C ILE A 181 12.26 -20.89 12.41
N GLY A 182 12.42 -21.70 11.38
CA GLY A 182 12.27 -21.22 9.99
C GLY A 182 10.82 -20.94 9.62
N ARG A 183 10.62 -19.93 8.76
CA ARG A 183 9.30 -19.56 8.24
C ARG A 183 8.58 -20.70 7.51
N TYR A 184 9.31 -21.68 7.01
CA TYR A 184 8.75 -22.87 6.41
C TYR A 184 7.73 -23.57 7.32
N TYR A 185 7.96 -23.55 8.63
CA TYR A 185 7.08 -24.12 9.65
C TYR A 185 6.08 -23.10 10.20
N ALA A 186 6.56 -21.94 10.63
CA ALA A 186 5.76 -20.95 11.37
C ALA A 186 4.88 -20.05 10.48
N MET A 187 5.13 -20.05 9.18
CA MET A 187 4.46 -19.16 8.25
C MET A 187 3.91 -19.91 7.03
N ASP A 188 3.34 -21.09 7.26
CA ASP A 188 2.58 -21.82 6.25
C ASP A 188 1.32 -21.06 5.85
N ARG A 189 0.82 -21.26 4.64
CA ARG A 189 -0.43 -20.72 4.11
C ARG A 189 -1.22 -21.73 3.27
N ASP A 190 -0.75 -22.97 3.23
CA ASP A 190 -1.29 -24.03 2.38
C ASP A 190 -2.00 -25.13 3.19
N LYS A 191 -2.32 -24.83 4.48
CA LYS A 191 -2.96 -25.75 5.44
C LYS A 191 -2.16 -27.02 5.66
N ARG A 192 -0.84 -26.87 5.66
CA ARG A 192 0.09 -27.94 6.03
C ARG A 192 0.21 -27.99 7.55
N TRP A 193 -0.85 -28.51 8.18
CA TRP A 193 -0.97 -28.52 9.65
C TRP A 193 0.18 -29.24 10.35
N GLU A 194 0.81 -30.21 9.69
CA GLU A 194 2.03 -30.85 10.18
C GLU A 194 3.21 -29.87 10.35
N ARG A 195 3.29 -28.81 9.52
CA ARG A 195 4.30 -27.76 9.67
C ARG A 195 3.92 -26.81 10.80
N VAL A 196 2.66 -26.37 10.81
CA VAL A 196 2.12 -25.47 11.85
C VAL A 196 2.25 -26.10 13.23
N LYS A 197 2.02 -27.40 13.33
CA LYS A 197 2.20 -28.19 14.58
C LYS A 197 3.61 -28.09 15.15
N VAL A 198 4.63 -28.10 14.31
CA VAL A 198 6.02 -27.94 14.75
C VAL A 198 6.24 -26.58 15.43
N ALA A 199 5.71 -25.51 14.85
CA ALA A 199 5.76 -24.18 15.44
C ALA A 199 4.89 -24.06 16.71
N TYR A 200 3.70 -24.65 16.69
CA TYR A 200 2.81 -24.68 17.84
C TYR A 200 3.48 -25.38 19.05
N ASP A 201 4.08 -26.56 18.85
CA ASP A 201 4.76 -27.29 19.90
C ASP A 201 5.96 -26.54 20.48
N GLN A 202 6.68 -25.82 19.62
CA GLN A 202 7.76 -24.97 20.09
C GLN A 202 7.24 -23.86 21.01
N LEU A 203 6.18 -23.15 20.59
CA LEU A 203 5.63 -21.99 21.31
C LEU A 203 4.94 -22.38 22.61
N VAL A 204 4.15 -23.45 22.60
CA VAL A 204 3.27 -23.84 23.72
C VAL A 204 3.92 -24.90 24.60
N ASN A 205 4.57 -25.89 24.00
CA ASN A 205 5.11 -27.06 24.70
C ASN A 205 6.65 -26.99 24.92
N GLY A 206 7.30 -25.95 24.37
CA GLY A 206 8.76 -25.80 24.50
C GLY A 206 9.57 -26.89 23.78
N VAL A 207 9.03 -27.46 22.71
CA VAL A 207 9.67 -28.54 21.94
C VAL A 207 10.64 -27.97 20.92
N GLY A 208 11.90 -28.32 21.01
CA GLY A 208 12.93 -27.88 20.09
C GLY A 208 14.33 -28.27 20.57
N GLU A 209 15.33 -28.00 19.75
CA GLU A 209 16.71 -28.17 20.16
C GLU A 209 17.07 -27.17 21.28
N PRO A 210 17.53 -27.64 22.45
CA PRO A 210 17.85 -26.76 23.55
C PRO A 210 19.11 -25.94 23.27
N ALA A 211 19.07 -24.64 23.56
CA ALA A 211 20.21 -23.74 23.43
C ALA A 211 20.23 -22.71 24.57
N THR A 212 21.42 -22.34 25.00
CA THR A 212 21.66 -21.20 25.91
C THR A 212 22.18 -19.97 25.16
N ASP A 213 22.85 -20.22 24.03
CA ASP A 213 23.33 -19.18 23.09
C ASP A 213 22.61 -19.33 21.75
N MET A 214 21.71 -18.40 21.46
CA MET A 214 20.85 -18.46 20.27
C MET A 214 21.61 -18.11 18.98
N VAL A 215 22.63 -17.28 19.07
CA VAL A 215 23.52 -16.95 17.94
C VAL A 215 24.36 -18.16 17.53
N ALA A 216 24.96 -18.83 18.52
CA ALA A 216 25.70 -20.06 18.28
C ALA A 216 24.80 -21.18 17.72
N ALA A 217 23.55 -21.27 18.17
CA ALA A 217 22.57 -22.22 17.65
C ALA A 217 22.23 -21.98 16.17
N MET A 218 22.12 -20.71 15.76
CA MET A 218 21.96 -20.35 14.33
C MET A 218 23.18 -20.77 13.51
N GLN A 219 24.41 -20.53 14.01
CA GLN A 219 25.61 -20.97 13.31
C GLN A 219 25.66 -22.51 13.16
N LYS A 220 25.26 -23.23 14.19
CA LYS A 220 25.18 -24.71 14.15
C LYS A 220 24.19 -25.19 13.08
N SER A 221 23.08 -24.49 12.88
CA SER A 221 22.13 -24.78 11.80
C SER A 221 22.78 -24.61 10.42
N TYR A 222 23.52 -23.52 10.21
CA TYR A 222 24.26 -23.30 8.95
C TYR A 222 25.36 -24.33 8.71
N ASP A 223 26.08 -24.73 9.76
CA ASP A 223 27.12 -25.78 9.68
C ASP A 223 26.54 -27.14 9.29
N ALA A 224 25.22 -27.33 9.50
CA ALA A 224 24.47 -28.51 9.07
C ALA A 224 23.72 -28.30 7.73
N ASP A 225 24.09 -27.29 6.93
CA ASP A 225 23.46 -26.93 5.65
C ASP A 225 21.96 -26.59 5.76
N VAL A 226 21.49 -26.14 6.92
CA VAL A 226 20.11 -25.70 7.14
C VAL A 226 20.08 -24.18 7.24
N THR A 227 19.54 -23.56 6.19
CA THR A 227 19.44 -22.10 6.06
C THR A 227 18.21 -21.54 6.77
N ASP A 228 18.10 -20.22 6.83
CA ASP A 228 17.09 -19.48 7.61
C ASP A 228 15.66 -20.01 7.43
N GLU A 229 15.19 -20.15 6.19
CA GLU A 229 13.83 -20.59 5.89
C GLU A 229 13.47 -21.93 6.55
N PHE A 230 14.44 -22.82 6.67
CA PHE A 230 14.24 -24.21 7.09
C PHE A 230 14.79 -24.55 8.49
N VAL A 231 15.22 -23.53 9.24
CA VAL A 231 15.73 -23.74 10.61
C VAL A 231 14.72 -24.53 11.43
N LYS A 232 15.19 -25.65 11.98
CA LYS A 232 14.38 -26.49 12.87
C LYS A 232 14.17 -25.79 14.21
N PRO A 233 13.11 -26.13 14.97
CA PRO A 233 12.83 -25.47 16.25
C PRO A 233 14.03 -25.47 17.18
N ILE A 234 14.42 -24.29 17.66
CA ILE A 234 15.44 -24.08 18.68
C ILE A 234 14.75 -23.36 19.85
N VAL A 235 14.92 -23.84 21.06
CA VAL A 235 14.34 -23.23 22.27
C VAL A 235 15.46 -22.85 23.23
N ARG A 236 15.35 -21.63 23.77
CA ARG A 236 16.22 -21.21 24.87
C ARG A 236 15.85 -21.99 26.12
N VAL A 237 16.86 -22.48 26.81
CA VAL A 237 16.68 -23.20 28.09
C VAL A 237 17.38 -22.49 29.22
N ASP A 238 16.84 -22.65 30.44
CA ASP A 238 17.48 -22.21 31.69
C ASP A 238 18.60 -23.18 32.14
N ALA A 239 19.16 -22.94 33.32
CA ALA A 239 20.24 -23.75 33.86
C ALA A 239 19.82 -25.22 34.16
N GLU A 240 18.54 -25.42 34.36
CA GLU A 240 17.92 -26.74 34.59
C GLU A 240 17.51 -27.46 33.30
N GLY A 241 17.74 -26.82 32.13
CA GLY A 241 17.41 -27.35 30.81
C GLY A 241 15.93 -27.22 30.44
N LYS A 242 15.18 -26.39 31.14
CA LYS A 242 13.75 -26.14 30.89
C LYS A 242 13.59 -24.97 29.88
N ALA A 243 12.67 -25.14 28.92
CA ALA A 243 12.37 -24.10 27.95
C ALA A 243 11.87 -22.80 28.62
N VAL A 244 12.45 -21.68 28.22
CA VAL A 244 12.13 -20.34 28.70
C VAL A 244 11.06 -19.73 27.81
N GLY A 245 10.04 -19.10 28.42
CA GLY A 245 9.09 -18.27 27.69
C GLY A 245 8.08 -19.03 26.83
N THR A 246 7.64 -20.22 27.25
CA THR A 246 6.48 -20.88 26.62
C THR A 246 5.20 -20.06 26.84
N ILE A 247 4.35 -19.99 25.80
CA ILE A 247 3.06 -19.28 25.85
C ILE A 247 2.08 -20.05 26.74
N ARG A 248 1.46 -19.35 27.69
CA ARG A 248 0.55 -19.92 28.66
C ARG A 248 -0.82 -19.22 28.64
N PRO A 249 -1.89 -19.91 29.13
CA PRO A 249 -3.20 -19.26 29.33
C PRO A 249 -3.06 -17.94 30.09
N GLY A 250 -3.70 -16.90 29.57
CA GLY A 250 -3.70 -15.55 30.16
C GLY A 250 -2.55 -14.64 29.68
N ASP A 251 -1.55 -15.17 29.03
CA ASP A 251 -0.44 -14.36 28.50
C ASP A 251 -0.88 -13.36 27.41
N MET A 252 -0.12 -12.30 27.24
CA MET A 252 -0.30 -11.35 26.18
C MET A 252 0.65 -11.68 25.01
N VAL A 253 0.09 -11.81 23.82
CA VAL A 253 0.83 -12.12 22.59
C VAL A 253 0.62 -11.00 21.56
N ILE A 254 1.68 -10.50 20.96
CA ILE A 254 1.64 -9.65 19.78
C ILE A 254 2.30 -10.40 18.62
N PHE A 255 1.51 -10.71 17.60
CA PHE A 255 2.05 -11.20 16.32
C PHE A 255 2.34 -9.96 15.45
N PHE A 256 3.62 -9.60 15.30
CA PHE A 256 4.01 -8.32 14.69
C PHE A 256 4.12 -8.35 13.16
N ASN A 257 3.76 -9.44 12.50
CA ASN A 257 3.57 -9.45 11.05
C ASN A 257 2.39 -8.56 10.66
N TYR A 258 2.58 -7.66 9.70
CA TYR A 258 1.50 -6.81 9.17
C TYR A 258 0.88 -7.38 7.89
N ARG A 259 1.53 -8.30 7.18
CA ARG A 259 0.92 -9.04 6.07
C ARG A 259 0.22 -10.29 6.58
N ASN A 260 -1.03 -10.47 6.15
CA ASN A 260 -1.96 -11.42 6.78
C ASN A 260 -1.83 -12.88 6.29
N ASP A 261 -1.46 -13.10 5.01
CA ASP A 261 -1.60 -14.41 4.34
C ASP A 261 -0.88 -15.57 5.05
N ARG A 262 0.29 -15.31 5.65
CA ARG A 262 1.10 -16.30 6.36
C ARG A 262 1.01 -16.22 7.89
N ALA A 263 0.22 -15.29 8.42
CA ALA A 263 -0.01 -15.17 9.86
C ALA A 263 -1.30 -15.89 10.31
N LYS A 264 -2.18 -16.25 9.37
CA LYS A 264 -3.50 -16.81 9.67
C LYS A 264 -3.45 -18.13 10.39
N GLU A 265 -2.69 -19.10 9.88
CA GLU A 265 -2.78 -20.50 10.35
C GLU A 265 -2.30 -20.66 11.77
N LEU A 266 -1.18 -20.02 12.13
CA LEU A 266 -0.68 -20.04 13.51
C LEU A 266 -1.65 -19.30 14.46
N THR A 267 -2.29 -18.22 14.01
CA THR A 267 -3.34 -17.53 14.76
C THR A 267 -4.57 -18.43 14.98
N VAL A 268 -4.97 -19.19 13.95
CA VAL A 268 -6.11 -20.14 14.06
C VAL A 268 -5.88 -21.15 15.17
N VAL A 269 -4.75 -21.83 15.15
CA VAL A 269 -4.47 -22.92 16.12
C VAL A 269 -4.22 -22.43 17.55
N LEU A 270 -3.77 -21.17 17.70
CA LEU A 270 -3.58 -20.57 19.02
C LEU A 270 -4.87 -20.00 19.62
N THR A 271 -5.83 -19.55 18.78
CA THR A 271 -6.94 -18.72 19.29
C THR A 271 -8.32 -19.03 18.73
N GLN A 272 -8.46 -19.68 17.57
CA GLN A 272 -9.75 -19.77 16.88
C GLN A 272 -10.35 -21.17 16.84
N GLU A 273 -9.54 -22.19 16.60
CA GLU A 273 -10.02 -23.53 16.32
C GLU A 273 -9.16 -24.59 17.01
N ASP A 274 -9.80 -25.41 17.85
CA ASP A 274 -9.17 -26.62 18.41
C ASP A 274 -9.00 -27.68 17.33
N MET A 275 -7.81 -28.21 17.23
CA MET A 275 -7.47 -29.32 16.31
C MET A 275 -6.90 -30.51 17.09
N PRO A 276 -7.74 -31.20 17.88
CA PRO A 276 -7.29 -32.28 18.75
C PRO A 276 -6.68 -33.48 17.99
N ALA A 277 -7.15 -33.72 16.75
CA ALA A 277 -6.55 -34.75 15.88
C ALA A 277 -5.09 -34.45 15.53
N GLU A 278 -4.73 -33.18 15.47
CA GLU A 278 -3.37 -32.71 15.23
C GLU A 278 -2.62 -32.39 16.53
N GLY A 279 -3.25 -32.57 17.68
CA GLY A 279 -2.68 -32.27 18.99
C GLY A 279 -2.47 -30.77 19.26
N MET A 280 -3.30 -29.90 18.66
CA MET A 280 -3.27 -28.46 18.88
C MET A 280 -4.56 -27.99 19.53
N HIS A 281 -4.44 -27.14 20.54
CA HIS A 281 -5.57 -26.57 21.29
C HIS A 281 -5.41 -25.07 21.41
N THR A 282 -6.52 -24.34 21.33
CA THR A 282 -6.54 -22.91 21.57
C THR A 282 -6.25 -22.58 23.04
N LEU A 283 -5.67 -21.41 23.25
CA LEU A 283 -5.42 -20.87 24.59
C LEU A 283 -6.19 -19.57 24.80
N PRO A 284 -6.70 -19.32 26.01
CA PRO A 284 -7.27 -18.03 26.35
C PRO A 284 -6.13 -17.00 26.49
N LEU A 285 -5.86 -16.25 25.44
CA LEU A 285 -4.78 -15.28 25.36
C LEU A 285 -5.33 -13.86 25.18
N TYR A 286 -4.59 -12.87 25.66
CA TYR A 286 -4.73 -11.51 25.17
C TYR A 286 -3.92 -11.41 23.87
N TYR A 287 -4.57 -11.70 22.75
CA TYR A 287 -3.88 -11.86 21.47
C TYR A 287 -4.09 -10.66 20.57
N CYS A 288 -2.97 -10.06 20.16
CA CYS A 288 -2.94 -8.90 19.27
C CYS A 288 -2.36 -9.27 17.91
N CYS A 289 -3.07 -8.92 16.86
CA CYS A 289 -2.57 -8.94 15.49
C CYS A 289 -2.08 -7.52 15.13
N MET A 290 -0.93 -7.41 14.48
CA MET A 290 -0.46 -6.09 14.02
C MET A 290 -1.47 -5.43 13.09
N THR A 291 -2.09 -6.20 12.19
CA THR A 291 -3.15 -5.81 11.25
C THR A 291 -4.25 -6.86 11.24
N PRO A 292 -5.43 -6.64 10.64
CA PRO A 292 -6.45 -7.66 10.51
C PRO A 292 -5.98 -8.83 9.66
N TYR A 293 -5.95 -10.05 10.22
CA TYR A 293 -5.54 -11.24 9.47
C TYR A 293 -6.72 -11.91 8.76
N ASP A 294 -7.87 -11.99 9.40
CA ASP A 294 -9.10 -12.49 8.79
C ASP A 294 -10.32 -11.84 9.46
N ALA A 295 -11.29 -11.39 8.64
CA ALA A 295 -12.51 -10.77 9.14
C ALA A 295 -13.40 -11.70 9.96
N LYS A 296 -13.18 -13.02 9.87
CA LYS A 296 -13.94 -14.05 10.62
C LYS A 296 -13.38 -14.33 12.01
N PHE A 297 -12.14 -13.88 12.30
CA PHE A 297 -11.54 -14.13 13.60
C PHE A 297 -12.27 -13.39 14.72
N GLN A 298 -12.41 -14.06 15.85
CA GLN A 298 -13.14 -13.56 17.01
C GLN A 298 -12.21 -13.37 18.21
N GLY A 299 -12.52 -12.37 19.04
CA GLY A 299 -11.84 -12.16 20.33
C GLY A 299 -10.40 -11.71 20.24
N LEU A 300 -9.97 -11.18 19.09
CA LEU A 300 -8.62 -10.67 18.86
C LEU A 300 -8.58 -9.15 18.92
N HIS A 301 -7.43 -8.62 19.27
CA HIS A 301 -7.12 -7.19 19.26
C HIS A 301 -6.32 -6.84 18.02
N ILE A 302 -6.67 -5.74 17.34
CA ILE A 302 -6.01 -5.30 16.12
C ILE A 302 -5.30 -3.99 16.43
N LEU A 303 -3.95 -3.98 16.35
CA LEU A 303 -3.17 -2.78 16.69
C LEU A 303 -3.30 -1.68 15.64
N PHE A 304 -3.26 -2.04 14.36
CA PHE A 304 -3.45 -1.13 13.23
C PHE A 304 -4.55 -1.68 12.33
N ASP A 305 -5.76 -1.20 12.53
CA ASP A 305 -6.90 -1.59 11.71
C ASP A 305 -6.83 -0.95 10.33
N LYS A 306 -7.54 -1.53 9.36
CA LYS A 306 -7.70 -0.95 8.03
C LYS A 306 -8.40 0.40 8.15
N GLU A 307 -7.83 1.40 7.50
CA GLU A 307 -8.52 2.67 7.38
C GLU A 307 -9.76 2.49 6.50
N ASN A 308 -10.92 2.85 7.06
CA ASN A 308 -12.10 3.03 6.25
C ASN A 308 -11.97 4.39 5.53
N VAL A 309 -11.72 4.35 4.22
CA VAL A 309 -11.53 5.56 3.41
C VAL A 309 -12.89 6.20 3.15
N GLN A 310 -13.37 6.97 4.13
CA GLN A 310 -14.63 7.72 4.06
C GLN A 310 -14.46 9.09 3.41
N ASN A 311 -15.57 9.66 2.96
CA ASN A 311 -15.62 10.98 2.33
C ASN A 311 -14.61 11.13 1.18
N THR A 312 -14.51 10.09 0.33
CA THR A 312 -13.86 10.24 -0.97
C THR A 312 -14.59 11.28 -1.80
N ILE A 313 -13.95 11.81 -2.84
CA ILE A 313 -14.58 12.81 -3.70
C ILE A 313 -15.93 12.35 -4.24
N GLY A 314 -16.07 11.08 -4.61
CA GLY A 314 -17.32 10.52 -5.10
C GLY A 314 -18.40 10.45 -4.04
N GLU A 315 -18.05 10.02 -2.83
CA GLU A 315 -18.97 9.98 -1.68
C GLU A 315 -19.44 11.39 -1.30
N TYR A 316 -18.50 12.33 -1.22
CA TYR A 316 -18.80 13.69 -0.82
C TYR A 316 -19.67 14.42 -1.85
N VAL A 317 -19.34 14.33 -3.14
CA VAL A 317 -20.16 14.88 -4.24
C VAL A 317 -21.57 14.31 -4.20
N SER A 318 -21.70 12.98 -3.99
CA SER A 318 -23.00 12.31 -3.83
C SER A 318 -23.79 12.81 -2.62
N SER A 319 -23.15 13.01 -1.48
CA SER A 319 -23.78 13.50 -0.25
C SER A 319 -24.39 14.90 -0.41
N LEU A 320 -23.88 15.68 -1.34
CA LEU A 320 -24.40 17.02 -1.71
C LEU A 320 -25.48 16.97 -2.78
N GLY A 321 -25.92 15.78 -3.19
CA GLY A 321 -26.94 15.58 -4.23
C GLY A 321 -26.49 15.95 -5.64
N LEU A 322 -25.17 15.98 -5.89
CA LEU A 322 -24.60 16.28 -7.20
C LEU A 322 -24.43 15.02 -8.04
N SER A 323 -24.49 15.19 -9.36
CA SER A 323 -24.31 14.12 -10.34
C SER A 323 -22.86 13.95 -10.76
N GLN A 324 -22.45 12.70 -11.00
CA GLN A 324 -21.09 12.38 -11.39
C GLN A 324 -20.99 11.24 -12.38
N LEU A 325 -19.93 11.23 -13.18
CA LEU A 325 -19.61 10.20 -14.16
C LEU A 325 -18.20 9.67 -13.96
N ARG A 326 -18.03 8.35 -14.07
CA ARG A 326 -16.75 7.66 -14.19
C ARG A 326 -16.66 7.02 -15.57
N ILE A 327 -15.56 7.24 -16.27
CA ILE A 327 -15.35 6.69 -17.60
C ILE A 327 -13.92 6.25 -17.82
N ALA A 328 -13.75 5.03 -18.27
CA ALA A 328 -12.47 4.44 -18.67
C ALA A 328 -12.69 3.19 -19.51
N GLU A 329 -11.63 2.74 -20.17
CA GLU A 329 -11.63 1.40 -20.76
C GLU A 329 -11.32 0.32 -19.72
N THR A 330 -11.54 -0.97 -20.06
CA THR A 330 -11.51 -2.12 -19.14
C THR A 330 -10.30 -2.12 -18.21
N GLU A 331 -9.11 -1.88 -18.73
CA GLU A 331 -7.85 -1.95 -17.95
C GLU A 331 -7.79 -0.92 -16.81
N LYS A 332 -8.50 0.19 -16.92
CA LYS A 332 -8.49 1.27 -15.94
C LYS A 332 -9.87 1.59 -15.33
N TYR A 333 -10.87 0.76 -15.64
CA TYR A 333 -12.21 0.96 -15.09
C TYR A 333 -12.25 0.83 -13.56
N ALA A 334 -11.60 -0.18 -13.00
CA ALA A 334 -11.52 -0.35 -11.56
C ALA A 334 -10.82 0.83 -10.86
N HIS A 335 -9.87 1.47 -11.54
CA HIS A 335 -9.12 2.60 -10.98
C HIS A 335 -10.01 3.84 -10.79
N VAL A 336 -10.83 4.18 -11.76
CA VAL A 336 -11.77 5.31 -11.65
C VAL A 336 -13.06 5.00 -10.88
N THR A 337 -13.28 3.75 -10.49
CA THR A 337 -14.44 3.29 -9.72
C THR A 337 -14.04 2.78 -8.35
N PHE A 338 -13.65 1.53 -8.21
CA PHE A 338 -13.31 0.89 -6.94
C PHE A 338 -12.23 1.64 -6.16
N PHE A 339 -11.05 1.89 -6.76
CA PHE A 339 -9.94 2.55 -6.07
C PHE A 339 -10.23 4.01 -5.77
N LEU A 340 -10.77 4.76 -6.73
CA LEU A 340 -11.13 6.17 -6.53
C LEU A 340 -12.21 6.33 -5.44
N ASN A 341 -13.09 5.34 -5.28
CA ASN A 341 -14.14 5.29 -4.26
C ASN A 341 -13.66 4.68 -2.92
N GLY A 342 -12.36 4.57 -2.70
CA GLY A 342 -11.81 4.12 -1.42
C GLY A 342 -11.94 2.63 -1.15
N GLY A 343 -12.03 1.80 -2.20
CA GLY A 343 -12.22 0.35 -2.09
C GLY A 343 -13.69 -0.09 -2.09
N ARG A 344 -14.60 0.78 -2.56
CA ARG A 344 -16.03 0.51 -2.63
C ARG A 344 -16.44 0.13 -4.06
N GLU A 345 -17.08 -1.04 -4.22
CA GLU A 345 -17.63 -1.50 -5.52
C GLU A 345 -18.95 -0.82 -5.90
N GLU A 346 -19.85 -0.63 -4.94
CA GLU A 346 -21.16 -0.09 -5.20
C GLU A 346 -21.08 1.38 -5.60
N LYS A 347 -21.95 1.76 -6.54
CA LYS A 347 -22.11 3.15 -6.96
C LYS A 347 -22.64 4.01 -5.82
N PHE A 348 -22.17 5.26 -5.76
CA PHE A 348 -22.84 6.29 -4.96
C PHE A 348 -24.12 6.77 -5.64
N ALA A 349 -25.01 7.37 -4.88
CA ALA A 349 -26.21 8.02 -5.45
C ALA A 349 -25.77 9.14 -6.44
N GLY A 350 -26.36 9.15 -7.63
CA GLY A 350 -26.00 10.11 -8.68
C GLY A 350 -24.70 9.78 -9.44
N GLU A 351 -24.09 8.61 -9.19
CA GLU A 351 -22.91 8.14 -9.92
C GLU A 351 -23.32 7.27 -11.10
N ASP A 352 -22.96 7.70 -12.30
CA ASP A 352 -23.01 6.90 -13.52
C ASP A 352 -21.61 6.40 -13.88
N ARG A 353 -21.56 5.27 -14.59
CA ARG A 353 -20.31 4.63 -15.04
C ARG A 353 -20.41 4.23 -16.51
N ILE A 354 -19.40 4.59 -17.29
CA ILE A 354 -19.24 4.16 -18.68
C ILE A 354 -17.97 3.31 -18.76
N LEU A 355 -18.16 2.03 -19.06
CA LEU A 355 -17.09 1.09 -19.35
C LEU A 355 -16.98 0.93 -20.85
N VAL A 356 -15.79 1.17 -21.41
CA VAL A 356 -15.43 0.87 -22.78
C VAL A 356 -14.56 -0.38 -22.81
N ALA A 357 -14.87 -1.35 -23.65
CA ALA A 357 -14.05 -2.56 -23.75
C ALA A 357 -12.68 -2.25 -24.31
N SER A 358 -11.61 -2.70 -23.62
CA SER A 358 -10.26 -2.67 -24.18
C SER A 358 -10.12 -3.65 -25.36
N PRO A 359 -9.21 -3.39 -26.31
CA PRO A 359 -9.00 -4.27 -27.45
C PRO A 359 -8.60 -5.68 -27.00
N LYS A 360 -9.12 -6.69 -27.67
CA LYS A 360 -8.78 -8.11 -27.42
C LYS A 360 -7.51 -8.51 -28.19
N VAL A 361 -6.38 -7.94 -27.78
CA VAL A 361 -5.04 -8.24 -28.33
C VAL A 361 -4.18 -8.90 -27.25
N ALA A 362 -3.15 -9.64 -27.68
CA ALA A 362 -2.25 -10.29 -26.73
C ALA A 362 -1.45 -9.29 -25.89
N THR A 363 -0.95 -8.23 -26.54
CA THR A 363 -0.24 -7.11 -25.93
C THR A 363 -0.63 -5.81 -26.65
N TYR A 364 -0.63 -4.68 -25.94
CA TYR A 364 -1.16 -3.43 -26.46
C TYR A 364 -0.23 -2.69 -27.45
N ASP A 365 0.99 -3.16 -27.67
CA ASP A 365 1.84 -2.71 -28.79
C ASP A 365 1.23 -3.08 -30.16
N LEU A 366 0.35 -4.09 -30.20
CA LEU A 366 -0.39 -4.49 -31.40
C LEU A 366 -1.53 -3.52 -31.75
N GLN A 367 -2.03 -2.77 -30.77
CA GLN A 367 -3.06 -1.74 -30.92
C GLN A 367 -2.82 -0.59 -29.91
N PRO A 368 -1.84 0.28 -30.17
CA PRO A 368 -1.42 1.29 -29.20
C PRO A 368 -2.46 2.38 -28.87
N GLU A 369 -3.37 2.66 -29.79
CA GLU A 369 -4.50 3.55 -29.57
C GLU A 369 -5.50 2.97 -28.54
N MET A 370 -5.45 1.66 -28.31
CA MET A 370 -6.36 0.94 -27.45
C MET A 370 -7.80 1.34 -27.75
N SER A 371 -8.60 1.75 -26.75
CA SER A 371 -9.96 2.24 -26.95
C SER A 371 -10.10 3.74 -26.71
N ALA A 372 -8.99 4.50 -26.75
CA ALA A 372 -8.98 5.92 -26.43
C ALA A 372 -9.97 6.76 -27.23
N TYR A 373 -10.10 6.50 -28.54
CA TYR A 373 -11.03 7.23 -29.39
C TYR A 373 -12.49 6.95 -29.03
N GLU A 374 -12.87 5.72 -28.71
CA GLU A 374 -14.23 5.41 -28.26
C GLU A 374 -14.53 6.00 -26.89
N VAL A 375 -13.56 5.95 -25.96
CA VAL A 375 -13.67 6.63 -24.65
C VAL A 375 -13.89 8.13 -24.86
N LYS A 376 -13.11 8.76 -25.72
CA LYS A 376 -13.22 10.17 -26.08
C LYS A 376 -14.61 10.48 -26.64
N ASP A 377 -15.12 9.69 -27.60
CA ASP A 377 -16.44 9.94 -28.22
C ASP A 377 -17.55 9.88 -27.18
N LYS A 378 -17.58 8.86 -26.34
CA LYS A 378 -18.59 8.73 -25.26
C LYS A 378 -18.48 9.83 -24.20
N LEU A 379 -17.25 10.28 -23.91
CA LEU A 379 -17.06 11.40 -23.00
C LEU A 379 -17.57 12.71 -23.61
N VAL A 380 -17.31 12.97 -24.88
CA VAL A 380 -17.82 14.17 -25.57
C VAL A 380 -19.35 14.18 -25.55
N GLU A 381 -20.02 13.06 -25.82
CA GLU A 381 -21.49 12.94 -25.69
C GLU A 381 -21.95 13.24 -24.25
N ALA A 382 -21.23 12.75 -23.23
CA ALA A 382 -21.55 13.01 -21.83
C ALA A 382 -21.37 14.49 -21.47
N LEU A 383 -20.32 15.14 -21.96
CA LEU A 383 -20.08 16.57 -21.78
C LEU A 383 -21.18 17.41 -22.47
N ASP A 384 -21.55 17.06 -23.70
CA ASP A 384 -22.58 17.75 -24.49
C ASP A 384 -23.98 17.60 -23.85
N SER A 385 -24.23 16.51 -23.12
CA SER A 385 -25.45 16.31 -22.35
C SER A 385 -25.59 17.28 -21.18
N GLN A 386 -24.51 17.88 -20.70
CA GLN A 386 -24.45 18.75 -19.53
C GLN A 386 -25.05 18.16 -18.23
N LYS A 387 -25.23 16.83 -18.19
CA LYS A 387 -25.89 16.12 -17.10
C LYS A 387 -25.08 16.14 -15.81
N TYR A 388 -23.74 16.06 -15.90
CA TYR A 388 -22.87 15.80 -14.76
C TYR A 388 -22.22 17.06 -14.20
N ASP A 389 -22.13 17.12 -12.86
CA ASP A 389 -21.41 18.19 -12.15
C ASP A 389 -19.91 17.86 -12.04
N PHE A 390 -19.58 16.56 -11.87
CA PHE A 390 -18.22 16.06 -11.78
C PHE A 390 -18.03 14.86 -12.71
N ILE A 391 -16.94 14.85 -13.45
CA ILE A 391 -16.56 13.72 -14.32
C ILE A 391 -15.12 13.32 -14.01
N CYS A 392 -14.85 12.01 -13.88
CA CYS A 392 -13.50 11.47 -13.81
C CYS A 392 -13.26 10.53 -14.98
N LEU A 393 -12.26 10.85 -15.79
CA LEU A 393 -11.79 10.11 -16.97
C LEU A 393 -10.40 9.54 -16.72
N ASN A 394 -10.13 8.33 -17.22
CA ASN A 394 -8.78 7.80 -17.36
C ASN A 394 -8.53 7.36 -18.81
N PHE A 395 -7.40 7.82 -19.40
CA PHE A 395 -6.82 7.28 -20.62
C PHE A 395 -5.68 6.34 -20.27
N ALA A 396 -5.81 5.06 -20.64
CA ALA A 396 -4.93 3.97 -20.21
C ALA A 396 -3.59 3.88 -20.97
N ASN A 397 -3.48 4.52 -22.12
CA ASN A 397 -2.49 4.21 -23.15
C ASN A 397 -1.04 4.38 -22.70
N GLY A 398 -0.70 5.47 -22.00
CA GLY A 398 0.67 5.77 -21.57
C GLY A 398 1.25 4.67 -20.68
N ASP A 399 0.43 4.14 -19.79
CA ASP A 399 0.81 3.04 -18.90
C ASP A 399 0.78 1.69 -19.59
N MET A 400 -0.37 1.31 -20.14
CA MET A 400 -0.56 -0.04 -20.69
C MET A 400 0.35 -0.34 -21.87
N VAL A 401 0.57 0.61 -22.79
CA VAL A 401 1.51 0.46 -23.89
C VAL A 401 2.94 0.62 -23.41
N GLY A 402 3.19 1.48 -22.42
CA GLY A 402 4.48 1.62 -21.75
C GLY A 402 5.02 0.31 -21.20
N HIS A 403 4.15 -0.51 -20.59
CA HIS A 403 4.51 -1.83 -20.07
C HIS A 403 4.98 -2.83 -21.13
N THR A 404 4.69 -2.60 -22.41
CA THR A 404 5.19 -3.46 -23.49
C THR A 404 6.68 -3.25 -23.81
N GLY A 405 7.23 -2.10 -23.45
CA GLY A 405 8.61 -1.70 -23.79
C GLY A 405 8.85 -1.49 -25.30
N VAL A 406 7.80 -1.49 -26.11
CA VAL A 406 7.90 -1.30 -27.57
C VAL A 406 7.84 0.19 -27.91
N TYR A 407 8.99 0.80 -28.14
CA TYR A 407 9.15 2.25 -28.28
C TYR A 407 8.20 2.88 -29.33
N ASP A 408 8.13 2.32 -30.54
CA ASP A 408 7.30 2.88 -31.60
C ASP A 408 5.79 2.76 -31.29
N ALA A 409 5.39 1.76 -30.51
CA ALA A 409 4.03 1.64 -30.01
C ALA A 409 3.71 2.71 -28.97
N ILE A 410 4.65 3.00 -28.06
CA ILE A 410 4.50 4.07 -27.07
C ILE A 410 4.37 5.43 -27.76
N VAL A 411 5.14 5.68 -28.82
CA VAL A 411 5.00 6.89 -29.68
C VAL A 411 3.58 7.04 -30.24
N LYS A 412 3.00 5.95 -30.76
CA LYS A 412 1.62 5.96 -31.29
C LYS A 412 0.59 6.17 -30.17
N ALA A 413 0.80 5.54 -29.04
CA ALA A 413 -0.07 5.71 -27.87
C ALA A 413 -0.10 7.17 -27.39
N VAL A 414 1.06 7.81 -27.25
CA VAL A 414 1.19 9.23 -26.86
C VAL A 414 0.45 10.14 -27.85
N LYS A 415 0.60 9.90 -29.15
CA LYS A 415 -0.10 10.68 -30.21
C LYS A 415 -1.61 10.52 -30.11
N ALA A 416 -2.11 9.29 -29.96
CA ALA A 416 -3.55 9.03 -29.85
C ALA A 416 -4.17 9.73 -28.64
N VAL A 417 -3.48 9.69 -27.50
CA VAL A 417 -3.93 10.40 -26.28
C VAL A 417 -3.95 11.92 -26.51
N ASP A 418 -2.92 12.49 -27.11
CA ASP A 418 -2.85 13.93 -27.41
C ASP A 418 -4.01 14.40 -28.28
N GLU A 419 -4.33 13.67 -29.35
CA GLU A 419 -5.49 13.96 -30.21
C GLU A 419 -6.80 13.90 -29.42
N CYS A 420 -7.01 12.85 -28.63
CA CYS A 420 -8.19 12.70 -27.80
C CYS A 420 -8.33 13.83 -26.76
N VAL A 421 -7.23 14.22 -26.11
CA VAL A 421 -7.21 15.32 -25.14
C VAL A 421 -7.63 16.63 -25.79
N GLY A 422 -7.14 16.92 -27.00
CA GLY A 422 -7.53 18.13 -27.72
C GLY A 422 -9.04 18.23 -27.92
N GLU A 423 -9.70 17.17 -28.38
CA GLU A 423 -11.15 17.15 -28.59
C GLU A 423 -11.93 17.21 -27.28
N VAL A 424 -11.48 16.49 -26.25
CA VAL A 424 -12.11 16.49 -24.93
C VAL A 424 -12.06 17.87 -24.28
N VAL A 425 -10.92 18.54 -24.31
CA VAL A 425 -10.77 19.89 -23.72
C VAL A 425 -11.66 20.91 -24.41
N GLU A 426 -11.74 20.88 -25.75
CA GLU A 426 -12.65 21.76 -26.47
C GLU A 426 -14.12 21.46 -26.19
N ALA A 427 -14.51 20.19 -26.05
CA ALA A 427 -15.86 19.82 -25.65
C ALA A 427 -16.18 20.27 -24.20
N ALA A 428 -15.25 20.12 -23.28
CA ALA A 428 -15.40 20.57 -21.89
C ALA A 428 -15.60 22.08 -21.82
N LYS A 429 -14.76 22.85 -22.51
CA LYS A 429 -14.86 24.33 -22.55
C LYS A 429 -16.20 24.82 -23.10
N ARG A 430 -16.65 24.29 -24.26
CA ARG A 430 -17.93 24.71 -24.85
C ARG A 430 -19.13 24.38 -23.97
N ASN A 431 -19.01 23.40 -23.07
CA ASN A 431 -20.06 22.96 -22.15
C ASN A 431 -19.91 23.54 -20.73
N GLY A 432 -18.97 24.46 -20.53
CA GLY A 432 -18.78 25.16 -19.25
C GLY A 432 -18.10 24.33 -18.17
N TYR A 433 -17.34 23.29 -18.54
CA TYR A 433 -16.51 22.55 -17.60
C TYR A 433 -15.11 23.18 -17.50
N GLU A 434 -14.61 23.26 -16.28
CA GLU A 434 -13.16 23.42 -16.05
C GLU A 434 -12.50 22.05 -16.09
N VAL A 435 -11.26 21.99 -16.54
CA VAL A 435 -10.52 20.72 -16.67
C VAL A 435 -9.32 20.72 -15.75
N VAL A 436 -9.19 19.67 -14.96
CA VAL A 436 -7.96 19.36 -14.21
C VAL A 436 -7.34 18.12 -14.86
N GLN A 437 -6.24 18.34 -15.60
CA GLN A 437 -5.48 17.25 -16.20
C GLN A 437 -4.34 16.88 -15.28
N ILE A 438 -4.21 15.59 -14.98
CA ILE A 438 -3.14 15.00 -14.19
C ILE A 438 -2.67 13.68 -14.80
N ALA A 439 -1.70 13.05 -14.17
CA ALA A 439 -1.43 11.63 -14.26
C ALA A 439 -1.32 11.04 -12.84
N ASP A 440 -1.32 9.73 -12.73
CA ASP A 440 -1.25 9.01 -11.45
C ASP A 440 0.16 8.50 -11.12
N HIS A 441 0.98 8.29 -12.13
CA HIS A 441 2.41 7.98 -12.08
C HIS A 441 3.03 8.15 -13.47
N GLY A 442 4.36 8.05 -13.59
CA GLY A 442 5.05 8.00 -14.86
C GLY A 442 5.28 6.57 -15.39
N ASN A 443 5.38 6.44 -16.71
CA ASN A 443 5.75 5.23 -17.44
C ASN A 443 6.29 5.60 -18.83
N ALA A 444 5.49 6.21 -19.69
CA ALA A 444 5.85 6.60 -21.07
C ALA A 444 6.98 7.68 -21.13
N ASP A 445 7.25 8.33 -20.04
CA ASP A 445 8.34 9.28 -19.85
C ASP A 445 9.71 8.62 -19.63
N ASN A 446 9.76 7.28 -19.50
CA ASN A 446 10.99 6.52 -19.24
C ASN A 446 10.95 5.13 -19.89
N ALA A 447 10.92 5.10 -21.22
CA ALA A 447 10.79 3.85 -22.01
C ALA A 447 12.13 3.11 -22.24
N ILE A 448 13.27 3.70 -21.90
CA ILE A 448 14.61 3.13 -22.11
C ILE A 448 15.42 3.20 -20.82
N ASN A 449 15.96 2.06 -20.38
CA ASN A 449 16.87 1.96 -19.24
C ASN A 449 18.24 2.60 -19.55
N ALA A 450 19.03 2.87 -18.51
CA ALA A 450 20.36 3.46 -18.64
C ALA A 450 21.33 2.62 -19.49
N ASP A 451 21.13 1.31 -19.55
CA ASP A 451 21.90 0.37 -20.38
C ASP A 451 21.40 0.26 -21.83
N GLY A 452 20.36 1.04 -22.20
CA GLY A 452 19.75 1.05 -23.53
C GLY A 452 18.71 -0.02 -23.78
N THR A 453 18.39 -0.87 -22.80
CA THR A 453 17.31 -1.87 -22.91
C THR A 453 15.94 -1.21 -22.72
N PRO A 454 14.84 -1.82 -23.26
CA PRO A 454 13.50 -1.34 -22.99
C PRO A 454 13.18 -1.34 -21.49
N ASN A 455 12.59 -0.25 -21.01
CA ASN A 455 12.01 -0.20 -19.67
C ASN A 455 10.51 -0.48 -19.75
N THR A 456 10.03 -1.39 -18.91
CA THR A 456 8.61 -1.77 -18.80
C THR A 456 8.01 -1.39 -17.43
N ALA A 457 8.82 -0.82 -16.55
CA ALA A 457 8.41 -0.39 -15.22
C ALA A 457 7.94 1.07 -15.19
N HIS A 458 7.23 1.43 -14.14
CA HIS A 458 6.91 2.83 -13.86
C HIS A 458 8.18 3.66 -13.62
N SER A 459 8.06 4.97 -13.65
CA SER A 459 9.15 5.90 -13.30
C SER A 459 8.93 6.52 -11.91
N LEU A 460 10.01 7.05 -11.34
CA LEU A 460 9.96 7.88 -10.12
C LEU A 460 9.72 9.36 -10.44
N ASN A 461 9.54 9.69 -11.72
CA ASN A 461 9.36 11.07 -12.14
C ASN A 461 8.02 11.63 -11.63
N PRO A 462 7.96 12.94 -11.34
CA PRO A 462 6.70 13.61 -11.06
C PRO A 462 5.79 13.62 -12.29
N VAL A 463 4.53 13.93 -12.07
CA VAL A 463 3.53 14.03 -13.14
C VAL A 463 3.00 15.46 -13.25
N PRO A 464 2.45 15.88 -14.43
CA PRO A 464 1.90 17.21 -14.58
C PRO A 464 0.54 17.36 -13.88
N ILE A 465 0.25 18.59 -13.45
CA ILE A 465 -1.09 19.09 -13.19
C ILE A 465 -1.30 20.36 -14.02
N VAL A 466 -2.31 20.38 -14.87
CA VAL A 466 -2.69 21.53 -15.70
C VAL A 466 -4.16 21.85 -15.43
N VAL A 467 -4.47 23.10 -15.13
CA VAL A 467 -5.86 23.53 -14.84
C VAL A 467 -6.37 24.44 -15.92
N VAL A 468 -7.26 23.94 -16.76
CA VAL A 468 -7.90 24.68 -17.83
C VAL A 468 -9.08 25.46 -17.26
N SER A 469 -8.80 26.68 -16.84
CA SER A 469 -9.76 27.59 -16.23
C SER A 469 -9.32 29.04 -16.40
N ASP A 470 -10.27 29.92 -16.75
CA ASP A 470 -10.00 31.36 -16.80
C ASP A 470 -10.02 32.00 -15.40
N ARG A 471 -10.51 31.33 -14.40
CA ARG A 471 -10.57 31.77 -13.00
C ARG A 471 -9.32 31.53 -12.20
N VAL A 472 -8.47 30.61 -12.66
CA VAL A 472 -7.26 30.23 -11.93
C VAL A 472 -6.12 31.16 -12.29
N LYS A 473 -5.45 31.69 -11.28
CA LYS A 473 -4.28 32.54 -11.40
C LYS A 473 -2.99 31.70 -11.39
N THR A 474 -2.87 30.79 -10.43
CA THR A 474 -1.66 30.00 -10.18
C THR A 474 -2.04 28.58 -9.76
N VAL A 475 -1.20 27.60 -10.12
CA VAL A 475 -1.22 26.22 -9.63
C VAL A 475 0.12 25.96 -8.95
N HIS A 476 0.10 25.30 -7.79
CA HIS A 476 1.27 24.96 -7.01
C HIS A 476 1.61 23.47 -7.13
N ASP A 477 2.88 23.14 -6.90
CA ASP A 477 3.33 21.76 -6.79
C ASP A 477 2.68 21.07 -5.58
N GLY A 478 2.46 19.76 -5.70
CA GLY A 478 1.84 18.98 -4.65
C GLY A 478 2.00 17.48 -4.81
N VAL A 479 1.03 16.75 -4.27
CA VAL A 479 0.93 15.29 -4.32
C VAL A 479 -0.47 14.88 -4.80
N LEU A 480 -0.68 13.60 -5.12
CA LEU A 480 -1.98 13.12 -5.62
C LEU A 480 -3.13 13.34 -4.62
N ALA A 481 -2.84 13.31 -3.32
CA ALA A 481 -3.81 13.60 -2.26
C ALA A 481 -4.39 15.04 -2.31
N ASP A 482 -3.72 15.95 -3.01
CA ASP A 482 -4.14 17.36 -3.14
C ASP A 482 -5.13 17.57 -4.28
N VAL A 483 -5.37 16.56 -5.13
CA VAL A 483 -6.21 16.66 -6.32
C VAL A 483 -7.68 16.84 -5.97
N ALA A 484 -8.26 15.99 -5.11
CA ALA A 484 -9.66 16.11 -4.71
C ALA A 484 -9.97 17.46 -4.02
N PRO A 485 -9.19 17.94 -3.04
CA PRO A 485 -9.36 19.28 -2.48
C PRO A 485 -9.33 20.40 -3.54
N THR A 486 -8.44 20.27 -4.53
CA THR A 486 -8.33 21.24 -5.64
C THR A 486 -9.56 21.22 -6.54
N VAL A 487 -10.05 20.03 -6.91
CA VAL A 487 -11.29 19.86 -7.69
C VAL A 487 -12.49 20.44 -6.94
N LEU A 488 -12.64 20.14 -5.65
CA LEU A 488 -13.74 20.68 -4.83
C LEU A 488 -13.69 22.22 -4.75
N LYS A 489 -12.49 22.79 -4.63
CA LYS A 489 -12.30 24.25 -4.65
C LYS A 489 -12.79 24.87 -5.97
N LEU A 490 -12.45 24.25 -7.10
CA LEU A 490 -12.91 24.70 -8.42
C LEU A 490 -14.44 24.57 -8.55
N MET A 491 -15.03 23.51 -8.00
CA MET A 491 -16.50 23.33 -7.96
C MET A 491 -17.21 24.32 -7.03
N GLY A 492 -16.49 25.08 -6.22
CA GLY A 492 -17.05 26.00 -5.22
C GLY A 492 -17.63 25.24 -4.02
N LEU A 493 -17.08 24.09 -3.69
CA LEU A 493 -17.46 23.24 -2.57
C LEU A 493 -16.45 23.35 -1.43
N GLU A 494 -16.91 23.13 -0.20
CA GLU A 494 -16.04 23.04 0.95
C GLU A 494 -15.32 21.69 0.96
N GLN A 495 -14.13 21.65 1.55
CA GLN A 495 -13.35 20.43 1.73
C GLN A 495 -13.81 19.71 3.00
N PRO A 496 -14.19 18.42 2.94
CA PRO A 496 -14.53 17.67 4.14
C PRO A 496 -13.31 17.47 5.05
N ALA A 497 -13.56 17.34 6.36
CA ALA A 497 -12.50 17.28 7.37
C ALA A 497 -11.55 16.07 7.19
N GLU A 498 -12.05 14.99 6.61
CA GLU A 498 -11.26 13.76 6.34
C GLU A 498 -10.22 13.97 5.23
N MET A 499 -10.44 14.94 4.33
CA MET A 499 -9.46 15.30 3.31
C MET A 499 -8.40 16.23 3.93
N THR A 500 -7.17 15.70 4.07
CA THR A 500 -6.04 16.46 4.61
C THR A 500 -5.14 17.06 3.53
N GLY A 501 -5.43 16.77 2.27
CA GLY A 501 -4.73 17.34 1.12
C GLY A 501 -4.92 18.86 1.03
N LYS A 502 -4.04 19.50 0.28
CA LYS A 502 -4.00 20.95 0.10
C LYS A 502 -4.72 21.36 -1.18
N VAL A 503 -5.34 22.52 -1.17
CA VAL A 503 -5.81 23.16 -2.40
C VAL A 503 -4.62 23.76 -3.14
N LEU A 504 -4.37 23.32 -4.38
CA LEU A 504 -3.21 23.74 -5.18
C LEU A 504 -3.46 24.95 -6.06
N VAL A 505 -4.69 25.47 -6.14
CA VAL A 505 -5.05 26.59 -7.02
C VAL A 505 -5.28 27.88 -6.24
N GLU A 506 -4.79 28.98 -6.80
CA GLU A 506 -5.21 30.33 -6.41
C GLU A 506 -6.18 30.89 -7.48
N LEU A 507 -7.35 31.31 -7.04
CA LEU A 507 -8.33 31.96 -7.92
C LEU A 507 -7.99 33.44 -8.08
N LYS A 508 -8.40 34.03 -9.24
CA LYS A 508 -8.25 35.46 -9.53
C LYS A 508 -9.16 36.31 -8.65
#